data_ced81b7b45386a59f2017980dde26d8d
#
_entry.id   ced81b7b45386a59f2017980dde26d8d
#
_cell.length_a   1.000
_cell.length_b   1.000
_cell.length_c   1.000
_cell.angle_alpha   90.00
_cell.angle_beta   90.00
_cell.angle_gamma   90.00
#
_symmetry.space_group_name_H-M   'P 1'
#
loop_
_entity.id
_entity.type
_entity.pdbx_description
1 polymer ?
#
loop_
_entity_poly.entity_id
_entity_poly.type
_entity_poly.pdbx_seq_one_letter_code
_entity_poly.pdbx_strand_id
1 'polypeptide(L)'
;PSWHECLSWLKRNGCDTGPWAEPKKGAHVARAAAYVMFAEIEDGSLCPTTMTYGAVPVLKQVPEIARDWMPLMLSREYDKRFIPATQKKGVLIGMGLTEKQGGSDVRANTTRAEPLGDGTWRIVGHKWFLSAPMCDAFLVTAQSPKGLSCFFVPRWTPDGRLNEIRIQRFKDKMGDRSNAGTEAEFWGSTGWLVGEEGRGIPTVLEMGVYTRLDCAI
;
A
#
# COMPACT_ATOMS: atom_id res chain seq x y z
N PRO A 1 8.53 7.66 -21.66
CA PRO A 1 8.14 6.33 -21.20
C PRO A 1 6.75 6.35 -20.57
N SER A 2 6.05 5.25 -20.66
CA SER A 2 4.75 5.12 -19.97
C SER A 2 4.97 4.94 -18.46
N TRP A 3 3.96 5.25 -17.67
CA TRP A 3 3.97 5.03 -16.21
C TRP A 3 4.35 3.57 -15.83
N HIS A 4 3.88 2.58 -16.61
CA HIS A 4 4.25 1.18 -16.42
C HIS A 4 5.72 0.88 -16.72
N GLU A 5 6.32 1.56 -17.69
CA GLU A 5 7.75 1.42 -17.99
C GLU A 5 8.59 2.03 -16.86
N CYS A 6 8.15 3.17 -16.32
CA CYS A 6 8.78 3.79 -15.15
C CYS A 6 8.78 2.84 -13.94
N LEU A 7 7.64 2.23 -13.59
CA LEU A 7 7.56 1.22 -12.54
C LEU A 7 8.44 0.00 -12.80
N SER A 8 8.46 -0.47 -14.06
CA SER A 8 9.33 -1.60 -14.45
C SER A 8 10.80 -1.28 -14.22
N TRP A 9 11.21 -0.05 -14.56
CA TRP A 9 12.57 0.41 -14.35
C TRP A 9 12.90 0.54 -12.86
N LEU A 10 12.02 1.17 -12.07
CA LEU A 10 12.18 1.36 -10.64
C LEU A 10 12.31 0.03 -9.89
N LYS A 11 11.45 -0.95 -10.17
CA LYS A 11 11.55 -2.28 -9.56
C LYS A 11 12.82 -3.01 -9.95
N ARG A 12 13.16 -3.04 -11.23
CA ARG A 12 14.36 -3.71 -11.74
C ARG A 12 15.63 -3.17 -11.09
N ASN A 13 15.68 -1.87 -10.83
CA ASN A 13 16.81 -1.19 -10.20
C ASN A 13 16.72 -1.13 -8.67
N GLY A 14 15.68 -1.71 -8.06
CA GLY A 14 15.50 -1.80 -6.62
C GLY A 14 15.22 -0.47 -5.93
N CYS A 15 14.66 0.48 -6.66
CA CYS A 15 14.27 1.77 -6.11
C CYS A 15 13.03 1.68 -5.20
N ASP A 16 12.35 0.53 -5.19
CA ASP A 16 11.31 0.19 -4.22
C ASP A 16 11.90 -0.59 -3.03
N THR A 17 11.90 -1.91 -3.07
CA THR A 17 12.24 -2.80 -1.96
C THR A 17 13.69 -3.31 -1.97
N GLY A 18 14.52 -2.80 -2.86
CA GLY A 18 15.91 -3.25 -3.01
C GLY A 18 16.72 -3.35 -1.73
N PRO A 19 16.74 -2.32 -0.86
CA PRO A 19 17.47 -2.37 0.40
C PRO A 19 16.98 -3.44 1.38
N TRP A 20 15.70 -3.83 1.28
CA TRP A 20 15.11 -4.89 2.08
C TRP A 20 15.41 -6.28 1.54
N ALA A 21 15.50 -6.41 0.21
CA ALA A 21 15.82 -7.66 -0.48
C ALA A 21 17.31 -8.01 -0.34
N GLU A 22 18.18 -7.00 -0.40
CA GLU A 22 19.64 -7.15 -0.34
C GLU A 22 20.21 -6.16 0.70
N PRO A 23 20.04 -6.44 2.00
CA PRO A 23 20.51 -5.55 3.06
C PRO A 23 22.03 -5.43 3.05
N LYS A 24 22.55 -4.22 2.93
CA LYS A 24 23.98 -3.89 3.03
C LYS A 24 24.17 -2.45 3.50
N LYS A 25 25.38 -2.16 4.01
CA LYS A 25 25.72 -0.79 4.43
C LYS A 25 25.51 0.19 3.28
N GLY A 26 24.73 1.25 3.50
CA GLY A 26 24.44 2.28 2.52
C GLY A 26 23.33 1.93 1.51
N ALA A 27 22.71 0.76 1.55
CA ALA A 27 21.70 0.38 0.57
C ALA A 27 20.49 1.34 0.56
N HIS A 28 20.01 1.76 1.73
CA HIS A 28 18.92 2.73 1.84
C HIS A 28 19.31 4.11 1.31
N VAL A 29 20.54 4.55 1.56
CA VAL A 29 21.05 5.84 1.04
C VAL A 29 21.18 5.79 -0.48
N ALA A 30 21.72 4.71 -1.03
CA ALA A 30 21.84 4.54 -2.49
C ALA A 30 20.45 4.50 -3.16
N ARG A 31 19.49 3.83 -2.54
CA ARG A 31 18.07 3.83 -2.98
C ARG A 31 17.48 5.24 -2.94
N ALA A 32 17.69 6.00 -1.86
CA ALA A 32 17.19 7.36 -1.73
C ALA A 32 17.78 8.28 -2.82
N ALA A 33 19.09 8.19 -3.08
CA ALA A 33 19.72 8.96 -4.16
C ALA A 33 19.12 8.64 -5.54
N ALA A 34 18.90 7.36 -5.85
CA ALA A 34 18.25 6.95 -7.10
C ALA A 34 16.80 7.43 -7.20
N TYR A 35 16.08 7.44 -6.07
CA TYR A 35 14.70 7.93 -5.97
C TYR A 35 14.61 9.43 -6.29
N VAL A 36 15.47 10.25 -5.68
CA VAL A 36 15.57 11.70 -5.95
C VAL A 36 15.87 11.98 -7.40
N MET A 37 16.87 11.29 -7.96
CA MET A 37 17.24 11.46 -9.38
C MET A 37 16.10 11.07 -10.31
N PHE A 38 15.32 10.07 -9.96
CA PHE A 38 14.17 9.64 -10.76
C PHE A 38 12.99 10.62 -10.68
N ALA A 39 12.82 11.31 -9.55
CA ALA A 39 11.79 12.33 -9.37
C ALA A 39 11.86 13.46 -10.40
N GLU A 40 13.07 13.79 -10.86
CA GLU A 40 13.30 14.77 -11.93
C GLU A 40 12.79 14.31 -13.32
N ILE A 41 12.50 13.01 -13.46
CA ILE A 41 12.05 12.41 -14.73
C ILE A 41 10.54 12.17 -14.70
N GLU A 42 10.04 11.53 -13.65
CA GLU A 42 8.63 11.17 -13.49
C GLU A 42 8.31 10.90 -12.00
N ASP A 43 7.48 11.72 -11.41
CA ASP A 43 7.17 11.67 -9.98
C ASP A 43 6.00 10.72 -9.63
N GLY A 44 5.01 10.56 -10.52
CA GLY A 44 3.80 9.82 -10.23
C GLY A 44 3.98 8.32 -10.01
N SER A 45 5.00 7.71 -10.59
CA SER A 45 5.34 6.29 -10.34
C SER A 45 6.08 6.08 -9.02
N LEU A 46 6.58 7.15 -8.41
CA LEU A 46 7.25 7.11 -7.12
C LEU A 46 6.28 6.85 -5.95
N CYS A 47 5.03 7.27 -6.07
CA CYS A 47 4.02 7.04 -5.03
C CYS A 47 3.81 5.54 -4.70
N PRO A 48 3.49 4.64 -5.64
CA PRO A 48 3.40 3.20 -5.33
C PRO A 48 4.75 2.60 -4.96
N THR A 49 5.85 3.16 -5.45
CA THR A 49 7.22 2.73 -5.12
C THR A 49 7.52 2.94 -3.64
N THR A 50 7.27 4.15 -3.11
CA THR A 50 7.50 4.46 -1.70
C THR A 50 6.51 3.74 -0.78
N MET A 51 5.25 3.59 -1.19
CA MET A 51 4.27 2.82 -0.41
C MET A 51 4.69 1.37 -0.27
N THR A 52 5.14 0.73 -1.35
CA THR A 52 5.63 -0.66 -1.30
C THR A 52 6.89 -0.79 -0.44
N TYR A 53 7.82 0.18 -0.54
CA TYR A 53 9.02 0.25 0.29
C TYR A 53 8.69 0.32 1.79
N GLY A 54 7.79 1.24 2.17
CA GLY A 54 7.39 1.43 3.56
C GLY A 54 6.50 0.31 4.12
N ALA A 55 5.83 -0.46 3.27
CA ALA A 55 5.00 -1.59 3.71
C ALA A 55 5.83 -2.80 4.17
N VAL A 56 7.09 -2.93 3.73
CA VAL A 56 7.93 -4.08 4.08
C VAL A 56 8.11 -4.26 5.60
N PRO A 57 8.56 -3.25 6.38
CA PRO A 57 8.72 -3.43 7.82
C PRO A 57 7.39 -3.69 8.54
N VAL A 58 6.29 -3.13 8.06
CA VAL A 58 4.95 -3.36 8.63
C VAL A 58 4.50 -4.80 8.43
N LEU A 59 4.58 -5.32 7.21
CA LEU A 59 4.12 -6.67 6.89
C LEU A 59 5.05 -7.77 7.43
N LYS A 60 6.33 -7.47 7.65
CA LYS A 60 7.24 -8.40 8.34
C LYS A 60 6.78 -8.78 9.75
N GLN A 61 5.94 -7.95 10.40
CA GLN A 61 5.40 -8.22 11.72
C GLN A 61 4.22 -9.20 11.71
N VAL A 62 3.72 -9.60 10.54
CA VAL A 62 2.58 -10.51 10.37
C VAL A 62 3.04 -11.73 9.54
N PRO A 63 3.59 -12.77 10.19
CA PRO A 63 4.25 -13.90 9.50
C PRO A 63 3.38 -14.61 8.47
N GLU A 64 2.09 -14.76 8.72
CA GLU A 64 1.14 -15.41 7.82
C GLU A 64 0.91 -14.63 6.52
N ILE A 65 0.95 -13.29 6.56
CA ILE A 65 0.89 -12.43 5.37
C ILE A 65 2.28 -12.38 4.73
N ALA A 66 3.32 -12.17 5.55
CA ALA A 66 4.70 -12.05 5.06
C ALA A 66 5.16 -13.27 4.26
N ARG A 67 4.80 -14.48 4.69
CA ARG A 67 5.17 -15.74 4.01
C ARG A 67 4.80 -15.70 2.52
N ASP A 68 3.60 -15.26 2.20
CA ASP A 68 3.07 -15.35 0.85
C ASP A 68 3.33 -14.06 0.02
N TRP A 69 3.40 -12.91 0.68
CA TRP A 69 3.50 -11.60 0.01
C TRP A 69 4.93 -11.06 -0.06
N MET A 70 5.77 -11.35 0.93
CA MET A 70 7.13 -10.79 0.97
C MET A 70 7.98 -11.19 -0.24
N PRO A 71 7.99 -12.45 -0.72
CA PRO A 71 8.75 -12.82 -1.92
C PRO A 71 8.33 -12.00 -3.15
N LEU A 72 7.03 -11.71 -3.30
CA LEU A 72 6.48 -10.94 -4.41
C LEU A 72 6.78 -9.44 -4.29
N MET A 73 6.75 -8.90 -3.07
CA MET A 73 7.13 -7.51 -2.80
C MET A 73 8.61 -7.26 -3.08
N LEU A 74 9.48 -8.18 -2.67
CA LEU A 74 10.93 -8.08 -2.83
C LEU A 74 11.41 -8.42 -4.25
N SER A 75 10.52 -8.90 -5.12
CA SER A 75 10.82 -9.20 -6.52
C SER A 75 11.29 -7.97 -7.29
N ARG A 76 12.22 -8.16 -8.22
CA ARG A 76 12.69 -7.13 -9.17
C ARG A 76 11.80 -6.98 -10.41
N GLU A 77 10.69 -7.71 -10.47
CA GLU A 77 9.77 -7.66 -11.59
C GLU A 77 8.52 -6.85 -11.25
N TYR A 78 8.10 -6.01 -12.19
CA TYR A 78 6.79 -5.35 -12.17
C TYR A 78 5.81 -6.12 -13.05
N ASP A 79 4.72 -6.60 -12.47
CA ASP A 79 3.68 -7.32 -13.19
C ASP A 79 2.39 -6.50 -13.21
N LYS A 80 2.11 -5.88 -14.37
CA LYS A 80 0.96 -4.97 -14.56
C LYS A 80 -0.39 -5.68 -14.73
N ARG A 81 -0.40 -7.02 -14.81
CA ARG A 81 -1.64 -7.77 -15.05
C ARG A 81 -2.59 -7.64 -13.85
N PHE A 82 -3.88 -7.54 -14.15
CA PHE A 82 -4.93 -7.49 -13.12
C PHE A 82 -5.42 -8.92 -12.82
N ILE A 83 -4.64 -9.64 -12.02
CA ILE A 83 -4.85 -11.06 -11.67
C ILE A 83 -4.50 -11.26 -10.18
N PRO A 84 -4.90 -12.39 -9.57
CA PRO A 84 -4.49 -12.73 -8.20
C PRO A 84 -2.97 -12.67 -7.99
N ALA A 85 -2.55 -12.19 -6.82
CA ALA A 85 -1.13 -12.02 -6.47
C ALA A 85 -0.33 -13.33 -6.62
N THR A 86 -0.95 -14.47 -6.32
CA THR A 86 -0.35 -15.81 -6.46
C THR A 86 0.06 -16.18 -7.90
N GLN A 87 -0.46 -15.45 -8.90
CA GLN A 87 -0.16 -15.66 -10.32
C GLN A 87 0.77 -14.57 -10.87
N LYS A 88 1.22 -13.64 -10.02
CA LYS A 88 2.09 -12.53 -10.40
C LYS A 88 3.55 -12.81 -10.08
N LYS A 89 4.43 -12.11 -10.79
CA LYS A 89 5.88 -12.17 -10.57
C LYS A 89 6.36 -11.13 -9.56
N GLY A 90 5.57 -10.10 -9.32
CA GLY A 90 5.83 -9.05 -8.35
C GLY A 90 4.58 -8.24 -8.08
N VAL A 91 4.49 -7.65 -6.90
CA VAL A 91 3.32 -6.91 -6.41
C VAL A 91 3.69 -5.52 -5.91
N LEU A 92 2.69 -4.65 -5.85
CA LEU A 92 2.75 -3.34 -5.23
C LEU A 92 1.76 -3.28 -4.07
N ILE A 93 2.15 -2.57 -3.00
CA ILE A 93 1.30 -2.33 -1.84
C ILE A 93 0.98 -0.84 -1.76
N GLY A 94 -0.31 -0.53 -1.65
CA GLY A 94 -0.80 0.81 -1.43
C GLY A 94 -1.23 1.06 0.01
N MET A 95 -1.79 2.25 0.26
CA MET A 95 -2.39 2.59 1.55
C MET A 95 -3.64 3.46 1.37
N GLY A 96 -4.56 3.34 2.34
CA GLY A 96 -5.76 4.15 2.43
C GLY A 96 -6.02 4.58 3.87
N LEU A 97 -5.71 5.83 4.20
CA LEU A 97 -5.82 6.36 5.56
C LEU A 97 -6.86 7.46 5.66
N THR A 98 -6.75 8.46 4.80
CA THR A 98 -7.58 9.68 4.81
C THR A 98 -8.99 9.40 4.35
N GLU A 99 -9.96 9.91 5.09
CA GLU A 99 -11.37 9.92 4.74
C GLU A 99 -11.86 11.33 4.37
N LYS A 100 -13.12 11.46 3.99
CA LYS A 100 -13.68 12.71 3.47
C LYS A 100 -13.63 13.87 4.48
N GLN A 101 -13.72 13.58 5.78
CA GLN A 101 -13.63 14.60 6.84
C GLN A 101 -12.20 15.17 6.99
N GLY A 102 -11.18 14.53 6.44
CA GLY A 102 -9.79 14.99 6.44
C GLY A 102 -8.79 13.94 6.95
N GLY A 103 -7.49 14.21 6.74
CA GLY A 103 -6.39 13.34 7.13
C GLY A 103 -5.66 13.77 8.40
N SER A 104 -5.95 14.97 8.93
CA SER A 104 -5.31 15.50 10.14
C SER A 104 -5.76 14.78 11.41
N ASP A 105 -6.99 14.27 11.42
CA ASP A 105 -7.54 13.47 12.51
C ASP A 105 -8.04 12.11 11.99
N VAL A 106 -7.13 11.18 11.82
CA VAL A 106 -7.47 9.81 11.39
C VAL A 106 -8.23 9.02 12.46
N ARG A 107 -8.25 9.49 13.73
CA ARG A 107 -9.07 8.87 14.78
C ARG A 107 -10.56 9.06 14.56
N ALA A 108 -10.94 10.14 13.86
CA ALA A 108 -12.31 10.42 13.46
C ALA A 108 -12.78 9.62 12.23
N ASN A 109 -11.95 8.71 11.70
CA ASN A 109 -12.32 7.85 10.58
C ASN A 109 -13.57 7.04 10.89
N THR A 110 -14.44 6.89 9.90
CA THR A 110 -15.74 6.22 9.99
C THR A 110 -15.77 4.84 9.34
N THR A 111 -14.77 4.49 8.53
CA THR A 111 -14.61 3.13 8.00
C THR A 111 -14.56 2.14 9.15
N ARG A 112 -15.33 1.06 9.06
CA ARG A 112 -15.48 0.05 10.12
C ARG A 112 -14.93 -1.30 9.67
N ALA A 113 -14.44 -2.06 10.64
CA ALA A 113 -14.01 -3.44 10.48
C ALA A 113 -14.69 -4.31 11.52
N GLU A 114 -15.34 -5.38 11.05
CA GLU A 114 -16.06 -6.36 11.88
C GLU A 114 -15.35 -7.72 11.76
N PRO A 115 -15.01 -8.40 12.88
CA PRO A 115 -14.39 -9.71 12.82
C PRO A 115 -15.39 -10.77 12.33
N LEU A 116 -14.95 -11.66 11.44
CA LEU A 116 -15.79 -12.73 10.91
C LEU A 116 -15.63 -14.08 11.66
N GLY A 117 -14.71 -14.13 12.63
CA GLY A 117 -14.50 -15.31 13.47
C GLY A 117 -13.55 -16.36 12.89
N ASP A 118 -13.13 -16.21 11.64
CA ASP A 118 -12.18 -17.09 10.94
C ASP A 118 -10.78 -16.48 10.76
N GLY A 119 -10.50 -15.40 11.51
CA GLY A 119 -9.26 -14.63 11.40
C GLY A 119 -9.33 -13.51 10.35
N THR A 120 -10.41 -13.44 9.57
CA THR A 120 -10.65 -12.36 8.62
C THR A 120 -11.60 -11.30 9.18
N TRP A 121 -11.63 -10.15 8.50
CA TRP A 121 -12.42 -8.99 8.86
C TRP A 121 -13.20 -8.48 7.68
N ARG A 122 -14.43 -8.06 7.91
CA ARG A 122 -15.29 -7.38 6.95
C ARG A 122 -15.10 -5.87 7.08
N ILE A 123 -14.65 -5.21 6.01
CA ILE A 123 -14.38 -3.77 6.00
C ILE A 123 -15.45 -3.05 5.18
N VAL A 124 -16.06 -2.03 5.80
CA VAL A 124 -17.10 -1.20 5.18
C VAL A 124 -16.79 0.27 5.43
N GLY A 125 -16.79 1.08 4.39
CA GLY A 125 -16.53 2.51 4.49
C GLY A 125 -15.89 3.07 3.24
N HIS A 126 -15.19 4.21 3.37
CA HIS A 126 -14.55 4.86 2.22
C HIS A 126 -13.18 5.39 2.56
N LYS A 127 -12.37 5.60 1.53
CA LYS A 127 -11.14 6.40 1.61
C LYS A 127 -11.16 7.51 0.58
N TRP A 128 -10.87 8.73 1.05
CA TRP A 128 -10.80 9.92 0.22
C TRP A 128 -9.57 9.91 -0.69
N PHE A 129 -8.49 9.27 -0.25
CA PHE A 129 -7.31 8.97 -1.04
C PHE A 129 -6.97 7.49 -0.95
N LEU A 130 -7.03 6.80 -2.09
CA LEU A 130 -6.45 5.49 -2.34
C LEU A 130 -5.57 5.65 -3.58
N SER A 131 -4.30 5.93 -3.35
CA SER A 131 -3.34 6.16 -4.44
C SER A 131 -2.93 4.86 -5.10
N ALA A 132 -2.64 4.95 -6.41
CA ALA A 132 -2.25 3.81 -7.22
C ALA A 132 -3.23 2.63 -7.07
N PRO A 133 -4.51 2.79 -7.53
CA PRO A 133 -5.56 1.80 -7.33
C PRO A 133 -5.26 0.45 -8.00
N MET A 134 -4.23 0.37 -8.84
CA MET A 134 -3.71 -0.87 -9.43
C MET A 134 -2.80 -1.67 -8.47
N CYS A 135 -2.46 -1.16 -7.28
CA CYS A 135 -1.75 -1.94 -6.26
C CYS A 135 -2.49 -3.24 -5.94
N ASP A 136 -1.75 -4.28 -5.62
CA ASP A 136 -2.28 -5.63 -5.41
C ASP A 136 -2.92 -5.82 -4.04
N ALA A 137 -2.51 -5.00 -3.07
CA ALA A 137 -3.12 -4.91 -1.76
C ALA A 137 -2.93 -3.51 -1.17
N PHE A 138 -3.69 -3.21 -0.10
CA PHE A 138 -3.64 -1.92 0.59
C PHE A 138 -3.55 -2.11 2.10
N LEU A 139 -2.75 -1.27 2.77
CA LEU A 139 -2.85 -1.07 4.21
C LEU A 139 -3.92 0.00 4.47
N VAL A 140 -4.98 -0.38 5.18
CA VAL A 140 -6.16 0.46 5.39
C VAL A 140 -6.43 0.60 6.89
N THR A 141 -6.74 1.81 7.34
CA THR A 141 -7.22 2.00 8.72
C THR A 141 -8.73 1.91 8.78
N ALA A 142 -9.26 1.20 9.80
CA ALA A 142 -10.69 1.10 10.08
C ALA A 142 -10.94 0.98 11.59
N GLN A 143 -12.12 1.41 12.03
CA GLN A 143 -12.57 1.24 13.41
C GLN A 143 -12.95 -0.21 13.64
N SER A 144 -12.31 -0.86 14.58
CA SER A 144 -12.65 -2.18 15.10
C SER A 144 -13.27 -2.05 16.49
N PRO A 145 -13.75 -3.15 17.13
CA PRO A 145 -14.28 -3.11 18.49
C PRO A 145 -13.33 -2.47 19.53
N LYS A 146 -12.00 -2.62 19.36
CA LYS A 146 -11.01 -2.04 20.27
C LYS A 146 -10.45 -0.68 19.81
N GLY A 147 -10.99 -0.10 18.74
CA GLY A 147 -10.58 1.19 18.20
C GLY A 147 -9.92 1.12 16.83
N LEU A 148 -9.30 2.23 16.43
CA LEU A 148 -8.71 2.34 15.10
C LEU A 148 -7.56 1.36 14.92
N SER A 149 -7.72 0.45 13.94
CA SER A 149 -6.81 -0.66 13.64
C SER A 149 -6.32 -0.58 12.20
N CYS A 150 -5.23 -1.28 11.90
CA CYS A 150 -4.68 -1.39 10.55
C CYS A 150 -5.03 -2.76 9.96
N PHE A 151 -5.43 -2.77 8.69
CA PHE A 151 -5.83 -3.97 7.98
C PHE A 151 -5.10 -4.09 6.65
N PHE A 152 -4.66 -5.29 6.34
CA PHE A 152 -4.19 -5.67 5.02
C PHE A 152 -5.39 -6.10 4.18
N VAL A 153 -5.64 -5.42 3.08
CA VAL A 153 -6.80 -5.62 2.21
C VAL A 153 -6.31 -5.92 0.79
N PRO A 154 -6.24 -7.19 0.39
CA PRO A 154 -5.81 -7.55 -0.96
C PRO A 154 -6.91 -7.24 -1.97
N ARG A 155 -6.51 -7.00 -3.22
CA ARG A 155 -7.44 -6.79 -4.33
C ARG A 155 -8.19 -8.06 -4.72
N TRP A 156 -7.53 -9.20 -4.60
CA TRP A 156 -8.10 -10.52 -4.82
C TRP A 156 -8.04 -11.32 -3.53
N THR A 157 -9.16 -11.91 -3.16
CA THR A 157 -9.22 -12.80 -1.99
C THR A 157 -8.50 -14.13 -2.30
N PRO A 158 -8.08 -14.90 -1.27
CA PRO A 158 -7.35 -16.15 -1.49
C PRO A 158 -8.09 -17.20 -2.31
N ASP A 159 -9.42 -17.15 -2.32
CA ASP A 159 -10.27 -18.01 -3.13
C ASP A 159 -10.39 -17.55 -4.61
N GLY A 160 -9.63 -16.52 -5.00
CA GLY A 160 -9.54 -16.03 -6.37
C GLY A 160 -10.69 -15.11 -6.80
N ARG A 161 -11.52 -14.64 -5.88
CA ARG A 161 -12.55 -13.64 -6.17
C ARG A 161 -11.99 -12.23 -6.05
N LEU A 162 -12.50 -11.33 -6.87
CA LEU A 162 -12.21 -9.90 -6.73
C LEU A 162 -12.80 -9.39 -5.41
N ASN A 163 -11.96 -8.73 -4.61
CA ASN A 163 -12.40 -8.15 -3.35
C ASN A 163 -13.26 -6.90 -3.58
N GLU A 164 -14.20 -6.62 -2.69
CA GLU A 164 -15.19 -5.55 -2.82
C GLU A 164 -14.60 -4.15 -2.55
N ILE A 165 -13.56 -3.80 -3.31
CA ILE A 165 -12.94 -2.46 -3.34
C ILE A 165 -13.44 -1.75 -4.60
N ARG A 166 -14.27 -0.73 -4.44
CA ARG A 166 -14.91 -0.02 -5.55
C ARG A 166 -14.31 1.35 -5.73
N ILE A 167 -13.62 1.55 -6.85
CA ILE A 167 -13.08 2.85 -7.22
C ILE A 167 -14.23 3.73 -7.70
N GLN A 168 -14.42 4.90 -7.07
CA GLN A 168 -15.50 5.81 -7.36
C GLN A 168 -15.13 6.82 -8.45
N ARG A 169 -13.95 7.44 -8.32
CA ARG A 169 -13.44 8.39 -9.30
C ARG A 169 -11.94 8.62 -9.13
N PHE A 170 -11.32 9.13 -10.18
CA PHE A 170 -9.97 9.70 -10.11
C PHE A 170 -10.03 11.12 -9.54
N LYS A 171 -9.00 11.48 -8.79
CA LYS A 171 -8.82 12.85 -8.28
C LYS A 171 -8.32 13.79 -9.38
N ASP A 172 -8.93 14.95 -9.50
CA ASP A 172 -8.33 16.09 -10.18
C ASP A 172 -7.38 16.78 -9.20
N LYS A 173 -6.07 16.72 -9.45
CA LYS A 173 -5.02 17.18 -8.54
C LYS A 173 -4.25 18.35 -9.16
N MET A 174 -3.73 19.24 -8.32
CA MET A 174 -2.87 20.35 -8.76
C MET A 174 -1.47 19.86 -9.18
N GLY A 175 -0.93 18.85 -8.52
CA GLY A 175 0.38 18.23 -8.81
C GLY A 175 0.29 16.71 -8.79
N ASP A 176 1.42 16.03 -9.09
CA ASP A 176 1.54 14.57 -9.15
C ASP A 176 0.40 13.93 -9.99
N ARG A 177 0.13 14.53 -11.16
CA ARG A 177 -1.02 14.17 -12.00
C ARG A 177 -0.88 12.81 -12.67
N SER A 178 0.33 12.34 -12.90
CA SER A 178 0.60 11.02 -13.46
C SER A 178 0.33 9.88 -12.48
N ASN A 179 0.31 10.15 -11.17
CA ASN A 179 -0.12 9.18 -10.18
C ASN A 179 -1.65 9.12 -10.09
N ALA A 180 -2.22 7.95 -10.27
CA ALA A 180 -3.65 7.71 -10.14
C ALA A 180 -4.08 7.80 -8.66
N GLY A 181 -4.46 8.98 -8.20
CA GLY A 181 -5.15 9.17 -6.91
C GLY A 181 -6.64 8.94 -7.08
N THR A 182 -7.24 8.09 -6.25
CA THR A 182 -8.66 7.74 -6.36
C THR A 182 -9.40 7.90 -5.05
N GLU A 183 -10.72 8.01 -5.13
CA GLU A 183 -11.65 7.74 -4.04
C GLU A 183 -12.12 6.30 -4.15
N ALA A 184 -12.14 5.59 -3.03
CA ALA A 184 -12.55 4.21 -3.00
C ALA A 184 -13.54 3.93 -1.87
N GLU A 185 -14.45 3.00 -2.13
CA GLU A 185 -15.37 2.46 -1.14
C GLU A 185 -15.10 0.97 -0.94
N PHE A 186 -15.22 0.54 0.30
CA PHE A 186 -15.14 -0.84 0.75
C PHE A 186 -16.56 -1.34 1.05
N TRP A 187 -17.04 -2.30 0.28
CA TRP A 187 -18.42 -2.81 0.36
C TRP A 187 -18.49 -4.20 1.02
N GLY A 188 -17.84 -4.34 2.17
CA GLY A 188 -17.67 -5.62 2.82
C GLY A 188 -16.39 -6.33 2.35
N SER A 189 -15.35 -5.55 2.06
CA SER A 189 -14.07 -6.09 1.64
C SER A 189 -13.45 -6.96 2.72
N THR A 190 -12.90 -8.10 2.32
CA THR A 190 -12.15 -8.98 3.22
C THR A 190 -10.78 -8.41 3.50
N GLY A 191 -10.39 -8.37 4.78
CA GLY A 191 -9.07 -7.94 5.22
C GLY A 191 -8.56 -8.75 6.39
N TRP A 192 -7.28 -8.58 6.71
CA TRP A 192 -6.59 -9.20 7.84
C TRP A 192 -6.01 -8.12 8.74
N LEU A 193 -6.14 -8.30 10.04
CA LEU A 193 -5.55 -7.39 11.02
C LEU A 193 -4.03 -7.39 10.89
N VAL A 194 -3.44 -6.19 10.91
CA VAL A 194 -1.99 -5.99 10.92
C VAL A 194 -1.60 -5.32 12.23
N GLY A 195 -0.76 -5.99 12.99
CA GLY A 195 -0.38 -5.55 14.33
C GLY A 195 -1.47 -5.79 15.36
N GLU A 196 -1.49 -4.98 16.42
CA GLU A 196 -2.44 -5.10 17.52
C GLU A 196 -3.74 -4.34 17.25
N GLU A 197 -4.88 -4.95 17.57
CA GLU A 197 -6.19 -4.31 17.46
C GLU A 197 -6.29 -3.07 18.36
N GLY A 198 -6.78 -1.95 17.82
CA GLY A 198 -6.84 -0.65 18.48
C GLY A 198 -5.55 0.17 18.36
N ARG A 199 -4.48 -0.38 17.77
CA ARG A 199 -3.20 0.30 17.58
C ARG A 199 -2.86 0.57 16.10
N GLY A 200 -3.86 0.85 15.30
CA GLY A 200 -3.68 1.08 13.87
C GLY A 200 -2.80 2.29 13.54
N ILE A 201 -2.83 3.36 14.35
CA ILE A 201 -1.98 4.54 14.11
C ILE A 201 -0.49 4.18 14.27
N PRO A 202 -0.01 3.63 15.38
CA PRO A 202 1.39 3.21 15.48
C PRO A 202 1.81 2.27 14.36
N THR A 203 0.96 1.29 14.02
CA THR A 203 1.24 0.31 12.96
C THR A 203 1.44 0.99 11.60
N VAL A 204 0.54 1.89 11.20
CA VAL A 204 0.62 2.54 9.89
C VAL A 204 1.67 3.65 9.86
N LEU A 205 2.01 4.24 11.00
CA LEU A 205 3.07 5.25 11.09
C LEU A 205 4.44 4.66 10.76
N GLU A 206 4.67 3.39 11.01
CA GLU A 206 5.91 2.74 10.59
C GLU A 206 6.09 2.84 9.07
N MET A 207 5.05 2.54 8.27
CA MET A 207 5.04 2.82 6.83
C MET A 207 5.15 4.31 6.55
N GLY A 208 4.41 5.14 7.30
CA GLY A 208 4.36 6.59 7.14
C GLY A 208 5.71 7.28 7.34
N VAL A 209 6.58 6.79 8.18
CA VAL A 209 7.93 7.35 8.37
C VAL A 209 8.74 7.23 7.08
N TYR A 210 8.73 6.07 6.44
CA TYR A 210 9.46 5.85 5.18
C TYR A 210 8.89 6.67 4.03
N THR A 211 7.56 6.70 3.87
CA THR A 211 6.93 7.47 2.79
C THR A 211 7.11 8.97 2.97
N ARG A 212 7.09 9.48 4.21
CA ARG A 212 7.36 10.90 4.49
C ARG A 212 8.81 11.28 4.26
N LEU A 213 9.74 10.40 4.59
CA LEU A 213 11.15 10.62 4.29
C LEU A 213 11.35 10.76 2.78
N ASP A 214 10.77 9.85 1.99
CA ASP A 214 10.85 9.89 0.53
C ASP A 214 10.22 11.15 -0.08
N CYS A 215 9.14 11.68 0.54
CA CYS A 215 8.53 12.94 0.10
C CYS A 215 9.33 14.18 0.52
N ALA A 216 10.24 14.05 1.47
CA ALA A 216 11.03 15.17 2.00
C ALA A 216 12.39 15.35 1.30
N ILE A 217 12.83 14.33 0.59
CA ILE A 217 14.08 14.34 -0.19
C ILE A 217 13.83 14.57 -1.67
#